data_d802cb1d011ead3d92127c6dbc2c0487
#
_entry.id   d802cb1d011ead3d92127c6dbc2c0487
#
_cell.length_a   1.000
_cell.length_b   1.000
_cell.length_c   1.000
_cell.angle_alpha   90.00
_cell.angle_beta   90.00
_cell.angle_gamma   90.00
#
_symmetry.space_group_name_H-M   'P 1'
#
loop_
_entity.id
_entity.type
_entity.pdbx_description
1 polymer ?
#
loop_
_entity_poly.entity_id
_entity_poly.type
_entity_poly.pdbx_seq_one_letter_code
_entity_poly.pdbx_strand_id
1 'polypeptide(L)'
;MSPKFASLPIFVAVVELGSFSAAASQLNITKSAVSKRLTQLEEILGVRLFHRTTRKIHLTEAGERLYFYASQSLDYAKQGLDSVLELQGEPQGKLKIATPMSFGVRHIAPYICEFMKQYPKLDIEMEFEDQMVDLLQGGFDLAIRIGRLPVSNMIAKRLSDCQSVLCASPEYLAQSGSPEHPTDLRHHNCLLYSYFRGGQAWTFHQRDKEYKVVPKGNLIMNNSEGIRRAALDGLGIAQLPTFMISKDLTAGLLTPVMSRYHLPNHAVYAVYPDRQYLPHKVRLFIDFIQAKFGGDAPYWDQALQQTKPPASVHEKSC
;
A
#
# COMPACT_ATOMS: atom_id res chain seq x y z
N MET A 1 -14.31 36.21 7.54
CA MET A 1 -13.75 35.21 6.59
C MET A 1 -14.08 35.67 5.16
N SER A 2 -13.11 35.78 4.26
CA SER A 2 -13.35 36.19 2.88
C SER A 2 -14.37 35.24 2.21
N PRO A 3 -15.35 35.78 1.41
CA PRO A 3 -16.33 34.94 0.69
C PRO A 3 -15.69 33.81 -0.15
N LYS A 4 -14.45 34.03 -0.60
CA LYS A 4 -13.65 33.02 -1.33
C LYS A 4 -13.41 31.75 -0.50
N PHE A 5 -12.95 31.89 0.74
CA PHE A 5 -12.67 30.76 1.60
C PHE A 5 -13.93 30.02 2.06
N ALA A 6 -15.04 30.76 2.28
CA ALA A 6 -16.30 30.15 2.66
C ALA A 6 -16.92 29.25 1.56
N SER A 7 -16.50 29.42 0.30
CA SER A 7 -16.98 28.64 -0.83
C SER A 7 -16.12 27.39 -1.13
N LEU A 8 -14.91 27.27 -0.55
CA LEU A 8 -14.03 26.11 -0.79
C LEU A 8 -14.65 24.78 -0.36
N PRO A 9 -15.28 24.65 0.83
CA PRO A 9 -15.93 23.38 1.22
C PRO A 9 -17.03 22.97 0.24
N ILE A 10 -17.77 23.93 -0.31
CA ILE A 10 -18.84 23.66 -1.27
C ILE A 10 -18.25 23.20 -2.61
N PHE A 11 -17.17 23.85 -3.06
CA PHE A 11 -16.48 23.49 -4.28
C PHE A 11 -15.92 22.08 -4.21
N VAL A 12 -15.21 21.75 -3.13
CA VAL A 12 -14.63 20.41 -2.91
C VAL A 12 -15.73 19.34 -2.85
N ALA A 13 -16.80 19.56 -2.08
CA ALA A 13 -17.91 18.61 -1.99
C ALA A 13 -18.59 18.34 -3.35
N VAL A 14 -18.74 19.37 -4.21
CA VAL A 14 -19.31 19.18 -5.57
C VAL A 14 -18.40 18.35 -6.45
N VAL A 15 -17.08 18.53 -6.35
CA VAL A 15 -16.10 17.75 -7.11
C VAL A 15 -16.11 16.28 -6.65
N GLU A 16 -16.01 16.04 -5.36
CA GLU A 16 -15.93 14.69 -4.77
C GLU A 16 -17.20 13.86 -5.01
N LEU A 17 -18.36 14.48 -4.87
CA LEU A 17 -19.64 13.79 -5.07
C LEU A 17 -20.11 13.77 -6.53
N GLY A 18 -19.42 14.48 -7.42
CA GLY A 18 -19.80 14.60 -8.83
C GLY A 18 -21.22 15.15 -9.05
N SER A 19 -21.80 15.84 -8.04
CA SER A 19 -23.21 16.27 -8.05
C SER A 19 -23.47 17.48 -7.16
N PHE A 20 -24.05 18.53 -7.75
CA PHE A 20 -24.53 19.70 -7.00
C PHE A 20 -25.62 19.37 -5.99
N SER A 21 -26.49 18.40 -6.32
CA SER A 21 -27.57 17.98 -5.43
C SER A 21 -27.05 17.14 -4.26
N ALA A 22 -26.09 16.25 -4.51
CA ALA A 22 -25.47 15.46 -3.45
C ALA A 22 -24.67 16.36 -2.48
N ALA A 23 -23.89 17.31 -3.01
CA ALA A 23 -23.17 18.28 -2.20
C ALA A 23 -24.12 19.16 -1.36
N ALA A 24 -25.24 19.58 -1.94
CA ALA A 24 -26.27 20.33 -1.22
C ALA A 24 -26.84 19.55 -0.03
N SER A 25 -27.14 18.26 -0.25
CA SER A 25 -27.62 17.36 0.80
C SER A 25 -26.60 17.16 1.90
N GLN A 26 -25.34 16.88 1.54
CA GLN A 26 -24.25 16.66 2.51
C GLN A 26 -23.98 17.92 3.35
N LEU A 27 -24.08 19.09 2.76
CA LEU A 27 -23.81 20.37 3.44
C LEU A 27 -25.06 20.99 4.10
N ASN A 28 -26.20 20.31 4.05
CA ASN A 28 -27.47 20.80 4.58
C ASN A 28 -27.87 22.20 4.06
N ILE A 29 -27.65 22.45 2.76
CA ILE A 29 -28.05 23.67 2.07
C ILE A 29 -28.84 23.35 0.80
N THR A 30 -29.44 24.35 0.18
CA THR A 30 -30.20 24.15 -1.06
C THR A 30 -29.25 24.03 -2.27
N LYS A 31 -29.65 23.30 -3.31
CA LYS A 31 -28.93 23.22 -4.59
C LYS A 31 -28.71 24.60 -5.21
N SER A 32 -29.70 25.49 -5.10
CA SER A 32 -29.60 26.88 -5.58
C SER A 32 -28.51 27.66 -4.82
N ALA A 33 -28.37 27.44 -3.51
CA ALA A 33 -27.32 28.08 -2.72
C ALA A 33 -25.93 27.58 -3.12
N VAL A 34 -25.77 26.24 -3.36
CA VAL A 34 -24.53 25.67 -3.90
C VAL A 34 -24.17 26.32 -5.22
N SER A 35 -25.11 26.32 -6.19
CA SER A 35 -24.87 26.91 -7.50
C SER A 35 -24.51 28.38 -7.42
N LYS A 36 -25.25 29.18 -6.63
CA LYS A 36 -25.00 30.62 -6.44
C LYS A 36 -23.60 30.87 -5.88
N ARG A 37 -23.20 30.14 -4.85
CA ARG A 37 -21.87 30.31 -4.22
C ARG A 37 -20.72 29.93 -5.15
N LEU A 38 -20.90 28.89 -5.97
CA LEU A 38 -19.89 28.51 -6.95
C LEU A 38 -19.80 29.50 -8.10
N THR A 39 -20.91 30.01 -8.59
CA THR A 39 -20.89 31.08 -9.58
C THR A 39 -20.18 32.32 -9.04
N GLN A 40 -20.48 32.76 -7.82
CA GLN A 40 -19.77 33.84 -7.16
C GLN A 40 -18.27 33.59 -7.01
N LEU A 41 -17.87 32.33 -6.70
CA LEU A 41 -16.46 31.99 -6.62
C LEU A 41 -15.76 32.12 -7.97
N GLU A 42 -16.39 31.62 -9.06
CA GLU A 42 -15.89 31.76 -10.43
C GLU A 42 -15.78 33.25 -10.85
N GLU A 43 -16.79 34.07 -10.53
CA GLU A 43 -16.78 35.51 -10.79
C GLU A 43 -15.63 36.22 -10.06
N ILE A 44 -15.42 35.91 -8.78
CA ILE A 44 -14.35 36.53 -7.97
C ILE A 44 -12.97 36.11 -8.49
N LEU A 45 -12.82 34.86 -8.99
CA LEU A 45 -11.56 34.34 -9.54
C LEU A 45 -11.34 34.79 -11.00
N GLY A 46 -12.38 35.22 -11.68
CA GLY A 46 -12.36 35.61 -13.10
C GLY A 46 -12.19 34.41 -14.05
N VAL A 47 -12.38 33.18 -13.57
CA VAL A 47 -12.18 31.93 -14.34
C VAL A 47 -13.31 30.95 -14.08
N ARG A 48 -13.59 30.08 -15.05
CA ARG A 48 -14.50 28.97 -14.86
C ARG A 48 -13.77 27.80 -14.21
N LEU A 49 -14.43 27.16 -13.24
CA LEU A 49 -13.91 25.99 -12.54
C LEU A 49 -14.52 24.68 -13.10
N PHE A 50 -15.72 24.78 -13.68
CA PHE A 50 -16.43 23.65 -14.26
C PHE A 50 -16.72 23.87 -15.75
N HIS A 51 -16.64 22.79 -16.55
CA HIS A 51 -17.14 22.80 -17.93
C HIS A 51 -18.69 22.81 -17.92
N ARG A 52 -19.29 23.63 -18.78
CA ARG A 52 -20.76 23.73 -18.92
C ARG A 52 -21.29 22.53 -19.73
N THR A 53 -21.29 21.31 -19.16
CA THR A 53 -21.96 20.15 -19.76
C THR A 53 -23.03 19.61 -18.81
N THR A 54 -24.19 19.24 -19.38
CA THR A 54 -25.40 18.93 -18.61
C THR A 54 -25.45 17.51 -18.00
N ARG A 55 -24.52 16.63 -18.32
CA ARG A 55 -24.57 15.20 -17.91
C ARG A 55 -23.52 14.72 -16.91
N LYS A 56 -22.35 15.37 -16.87
CA LYS A 56 -21.29 15.06 -15.90
C LYS A 56 -20.56 16.34 -15.51
N ILE A 57 -20.12 16.40 -14.25
CA ILE A 57 -19.29 17.48 -13.74
C ILE A 57 -17.86 17.20 -14.18
N HIS A 58 -17.29 18.10 -14.96
CA HIS A 58 -15.88 18.06 -15.36
C HIS A 58 -15.21 19.36 -14.94
N LEU A 59 -14.05 19.25 -14.33
CA LEU A 59 -13.24 20.40 -13.96
C LEU A 59 -12.54 20.98 -15.19
N THR A 60 -12.35 22.30 -15.18
CA THR A 60 -11.37 22.98 -16.03
C THR A 60 -9.98 22.82 -15.42
N GLU A 61 -8.91 23.17 -16.14
CA GLU A 61 -7.55 23.21 -15.59
C GLU A 61 -7.48 24.09 -14.33
N ALA A 62 -8.15 25.25 -14.33
CA ALA A 62 -8.26 26.11 -13.15
C ALA A 62 -9.01 25.42 -11.99
N GLY A 63 -10.06 24.64 -12.33
CA GLY A 63 -10.80 23.83 -11.35
C GLY A 63 -9.92 22.73 -10.74
N GLU A 64 -9.14 22.01 -11.54
CA GLU A 64 -8.22 20.98 -11.04
C GLU A 64 -7.16 21.56 -10.11
N ARG A 65 -6.55 22.67 -10.49
CA ARG A 65 -5.58 23.38 -9.64
C ARG A 65 -6.21 23.85 -8.33
N LEU A 66 -7.41 24.45 -8.39
CA LEU A 66 -8.09 24.91 -7.18
C LEU A 66 -8.48 23.71 -6.29
N TYR A 67 -8.97 22.61 -6.88
CA TYR A 67 -9.34 21.42 -6.13
C TYR A 67 -8.16 20.84 -5.36
N PHE A 68 -7.01 20.73 -6.02
CA PHE A 68 -5.78 20.26 -5.39
C PHE A 68 -5.43 21.05 -4.11
N TYR A 69 -5.43 22.39 -4.19
CA TYR A 69 -5.09 23.20 -3.02
C TYR A 69 -6.22 23.33 -2.01
N ALA A 70 -7.48 23.37 -2.47
CA ALA A 70 -8.64 23.53 -1.59
C ALA A 70 -8.87 22.29 -0.75
N SER A 71 -8.78 21.09 -1.33
CA SER A 71 -8.90 19.81 -0.60
C SER A 71 -7.85 19.72 0.50
N GLN A 72 -6.58 19.98 0.18
CA GLN A 72 -5.51 19.99 1.18
C GLN A 72 -5.73 21.00 2.30
N SER A 73 -6.17 22.21 1.96
CA SER A 73 -6.42 23.26 2.96
C SER A 73 -7.53 22.86 3.93
N LEU A 74 -8.59 22.24 3.42
CA LEU A 74 -9.70 21.74 4.25
C LEU A 74 -9.25 20.56 5.12
N ASP A 75 -8.42 19.67 4.59
CA ASP A 75 -7.83 18.57 5.35
C ASP A 75 -6.95 19.08 6.48
N TYR A 76 -6.10 20.08 6.23
CA TYR A 76 -5.30 20.72 7.29
C TYR A 76 -6.15 21.39 8.35
N ALA A 77 -7.21 22.11 7.95
CA ALA A 77 -8.12 22.74 8.90
C ALA A 77 -8.83 21.68 9.78
N LYS A 78 -9.28 20.57 9.17
CA LYS A 78 -9.89 19.45 9.88
C LYS A 78 -8.90 18.82 10.85
N GLN A 79 -7.67 18.58 10.43
CA GLN A 79 -6.62 18.04 11.29
C GLN A 79 -6.31 18.95 12.48
N GLY A 80 -6.30 20.28 12.26
CA GLY A 80 -6.14 21.24 13.35
C GLY A 80 -7.26 21.12 14.39
N LEU A 81 -8.51 20.98 13.94
CA LEU A 81 -9.65 20.73 14.82
C LEU A 81 -9.53 19.38 15.55
N ASP A 82 -9.20 18.32 14.80
CA ASP A 82 -9.03 16.97 15.37
C ASP A 82 -7.91 16.96 16.42
N SER A 83 -6.78 17.64 16.18
CA SER A 83 -5.67 17.72 17.13
C SER A 83 -6.03 18.38 18.46
N VAL A 84 -6.95 19.36 18.44
CA VAL A 84 -7.48 19.98 19.65
C VAL A 84 -8.43 19.04 20.40
N LEU A 85 -9.26 18.31 19.65
CA LEU A 85 -10.17 17.32 20.23
C LEU A 85 -9.42 16.11 20.82
N GLU A 86 -8.27 15.74 20.22
CA GLU A 86 -7.36 14.71 20.74
C GLU A 86 -6.80 15.05 22.14
N LEU A 87 -6.68 16.32 22.50
CA LEU A 87 -6.32 16.74 23.86
C LEU A 87 -7.38 16.31 24.90
N GLN A 88 -8.59 15.97 24.49
CA GLN A 88 -9.67 15.47 25.34
C GLN A 88 -9.68 13.94 25.52
N GLY A 89 -8.69 13.21 24.96
CA GLY A 89 -8.32 11.87 25.41
C GLY A 89 -8.78 10.69 24.55
N GLU A 90 -9.70 10.83 23.60
CA GLU A 90 -10.13 9.69 22.77
C GLU A 90 -9.97 9.97 21.28
N PRO A 91 -9.29 9.06 20.52
CA PRO A 91 -9.16 9.20 19.09
C PRO A 91 -10.52 9.05 18.42
N GLN A 92 -10.84 9.96 17.50
CA GLN A 92 -12.12 9.98 16.79
C GLN A 92 -11.98 10.43 15.34
N GLY A 93 -13.03 10.22 14.54
CA GLY A 93 -13.11 10.61 13.15
C GLY A 93 -12.62 9.52 12.20
N LYS A 94 -12.39 9.87 10.95
CA LYS A 94 -12.07 8.92 9.87
C LYS A 94 -10.56 8.70 9.76
N LEU A 95 -10.14 7.45 9.66
CA LEU A 95 -8.79 7.01 9.32
C LEU A 95 -8.83 6.29 7.96
N LYS A 96 -8.26 6.93 6.92
CA LYS A 96 -8.22 6.39 5.57
C LYS A 96 -6.85 5.78 5.28
N ILE A 97 -6.83 4.48 4.92
CA ILE A 97 -5.61 3.67 4.78
C ILE A 97 -5.56 3.03 3.39
N ALA A 98 -4.43 3.17 2.70
CA ALA A 98 -4.11 2.37 1.51
C ALA A 98 -3.16 1.23 1.88
N THR A 99 -3.36 0.04 1.31
CA THR A 99 -2.49 -1.11 1.57
C THR A 99 -2.40 -2.01 0.34
N PRO A 100 -1.26 -2.70 0.10
CA PRO A 100 -1.19 -3.71 -0.94
C PRO A 100 -2.25 -4.79 -0.71
N MET A 101 -2.92 -5.22 -1.79
CA MET A 101 -4.07 -6.10 -1.70
C MET A 101 -3.79 -7.36 -0.88
N SER A 102 -2.82 -8.15 -1.28
CA SER A 102 -2.54 -9.43 -0.61
C SER A 102 -2.10 -9.26 0.84
N PHE A 103 -1.28 -8.25 1.12
CA PHE A 103 -0.81 -7.97 2.49
C PHE A 103 -1.93 -7.43 3.37
N GLY A 104 -2.71 -6.50 2.86
CA GLY A 104 -3.84 -5.91 3.58
C GLY A 104 -4.88 -6.95 3.98
N VAL A 105 -5.29 -7.81 3.04
CA VAL A 105 -6.28 -8.87 3.31
C VAL A 105 -5.74 -9.89 4.32
N ARG A 106 -4.48 -10.29 4.22
CA ARG A 106 -3.91 -11.38 5.03
C ARG A 106 -3.42 -10.93 6.41
N HIS A 107 -2.88 -9.72 6.53
CA HIS A 107 -2.11 -9.30 7.70
C HIS A 107 -2.61 -8.03 8.38
N ILE A 108 -3.56 -7.29 7.78
CA ILE A 108 -4.16 -6.11 8.39
C ILE A 108 -5.63 -6.32 8.68
N ALA A 109 -6.42 -6.73 7.69
CA ALA A 109 -7.86 -6.92 7.84
C ALA A 109 -8.25 -7.82 9.03
N PRO A 110 -7.54 -8.92 9.35
CA PRO A 110 -7.85 -9.76 10.50
C PRO A 110 -7.81 -9.02 11.85
N TYR A 111 -7.04 -7.93 11.95
CA TYR A 111 -6.87 -7.17 13.19
C TYR A 111 -7.75 -5.91 13.26
N ILE A 112 -8.42 -5.51 12.16
CA ILE A 112 -9.22 -4.28 12.12
C ILE A 112 -10.36 -4.31 13.12
N CYS A 113 -11.07 -5.45 13.27
CA CYS A 113 -12.15 -5.56 14.23
C CYS A 113 -11.68 -5.35 15.68
N GLU A 114 -10.47 -5.83 16.02
CA GLU A 114 -9.88 -5.62 17.33
C GLU A 114 -9.55 -4.14 17.56
N PHE A 115 -8.94 -3.50 16.55
CA PHE A 115 -8.61 -2.08 16.60
C PHE A 115 -9.86 -1.20 16.76
N MET A 116 -10.94 -1.47 15.99
CA MET A 116 -12.18 -0.71 16.07
C MET A 116 -12.89 -0.90 17.42
N LYS A 117 -12.79 -2.09 18.03
CA LYS A 117 -13.33 -2.31 19.39
C LYS A 117 -12.56 -1.51 20.45
N GLN A 118 -11.24 -1.34 20.26
CA GLN A 118 -10.40 -0.54 21.16
C GLN A 118 -10.66 0.96 20.98
N TYR A 119 -11.00 1.39 19.76
CA TYR A 119 -11.21 2.80 19.42
C TYR A 119 -12.57 3.00 18.71
N PRO A 120 -13.69 2.92 19.44
CA PRO A 120 -15.05 2.84 18.87
C PRO A 120 -15.51 4.14 18.19
N LYS A 121 -14.81 5.26 18.39
CA LYS A 121 -15.12 6.55 17.76
C LYS A 121 -14.36 6.79 16.44
N LEU A 122 -13.56 5.79 15.99
CA LEU A 122 -12.87 5.85 14.72
C LEU A 122 -13.69 5.15 13.63
N ASP A 123 -13.86 5.84 12.51
CA ASP A 123 -14.32 5.26 11.25
C ASP A 123 -13.10 4.86 10.42
N ILE A 124 -13.05 3.63 9.94
CA ILE A 124 -11.94 3.14 9.12
C ILE A 124 -12.38 2.94 7.68
N GLU A 125 -11.65 3.58 6.76
CA GLU A 125 -11.76 3.33 5.33
C GLU A 125 -10.45 2.72 4.84
N MET A 126 -10.53 1.53 4.23
CA MET A 126 -9.36 0.85 3.68
C MET A 126 -9.50 0.62 2.18
N GLU A 127 -8.47 1.00 1.43
CA GLU A 127 -8.35 0.68 0.02
C GLU A 127 -7.22 -0.32 -0.21
N PHE A 128 -7.53 -1.40 -0.92
CA PHE A 128 -6.60 -2.47 -1.24
C PHE A 128 -6.12 -2.31 -2.68
N GLU A 129 -4.90 -1.80 -2.85
CA GLU A 129 -4.37 -1.46 -4.17
C GLU A 129 -2.85 -1.68 -4.24
N ASP A 130 -2.42 -2.49 -5.23
CA ASP A 130 -0.99 -2.77 -5.43
C ASP A 130 -0.27 -1.63 -6.17
N GLN A 131 -1.01 -0.79 -6.90
CA GLN A 131 -0.45 0.44 -7.46
C GLN A 131 -0.13 1.47 -6.39
N MET A 132 0.83 2.34 -6.69
CA MET A 132 1.08 3.49 -5.81
C MET A 132 0.00 4.54 -5.98
N VAL A 133 -0.79 4.70 -4.95
CA VAL A 133 -1.71 5.83 -4.84
C VAL A 133 -0.97 7.08 -4.36
N ASP A 134 -1.35 8.23 -4.89
CA ASP A 134 -0.94 9.52 -4.31
C ASP A 134 -1.73 9.74 -3.02
N LEU A 135 -1.02 9.76 -1.89
CA LEU A 135 -1.65 9.88 -0.57
C LEU A 135 -2.36 11.22 -0.38
N LEU A 136 -1.77 12.29 -0.92
CA LEU A 136 -2.31 13.64 -0.77
C LEU A 136 -3.57 13.82 -1.65
N GLN A 137 -3.50 13.41 -2.92
CA GLN A 137 -4.64 13.53 -3.83
C GLN A 137 -5.78 12.59 -3.43
N GLY A 138 -5.44 11.39 -2.93
CA GLY A 138 -6.44 10.40 -2.49
C GLY A 138 -7.00 10.67 -1.09
N GLY A 139 -6.51 11.70 -0.37
CA GLY A 139 -6.95 11.99 1.00
C GLY A 139 -6.63 10.88 1.99
N PHE A 140 -5.55 10.10 1.77
CA PHE A 140 -5.14 9.05 2.69
C PHE A 140 -4.36 9.62 3.87
N ASP A 141 -4.68 9.14 5.06
CA ASP A 141 -3.90 9.44 6.26
C ASP A 141 -2.61 8.62 6.32
N LEU A 142 -2.66 7.39 5.77
CA LEU A 142 -1.59 6.39 5.86
C LEU A 142 -1.62 5.46 4.66
N ALA A 143 -0.44 5.02 4.20
CA ALA A 143 -0.33 3.83 3.35
C ALA A 143 0.63 2.81 3.97
N ILE A 144 0.28 1.55 3.84
CA ILE A 144 1.23 0.45 4.01
C ILE A 144 1.92 0.21 2.67
N ARG A 145 3.24 0.09 2.69
CA ARG A 145 4.04 -0.14 1.49
C ARG A 145 5.08 -1.23 1.75
N ILE A 146 5.39 -2.02 0.72
CA ILE A 146 6.37 -3.09 0.78
C ILE A 146 7.41 -2.88 -0.32
N GLY A 147 8.68 -3.08 0.02
CA GLY A 147 9.78 -2.97 -0.91
C GLY A 147 10.54 -1.66 -0.83
N ARG A 148 11.20 -1.28 -1.93
CA ARG A 148 11.95 -0.02 -2.02
C ARG A 148 10.99 1.15 -2.17
N LEU A 149 11.13 2.13 -1.31
CA LEU A 149 10.36 3.37 -1.39
C LEU A 149 11.08 4.36 -2.31
N PRO A 150 10.36 5.11 -3.16
CA PRO A 150 10.94 6.22 -3.91
C PRO A 150 11.32 7.36 -2.97
N VAL A 151 12.26 8.18 -3.40
CA VAL A 151 12.55 9.45 -2.72
C VAL A 151 11.32 10.34 -2.80
N SER A 152 10.81 10.79 -1.67
CA SER A 152 9.59 11.61 -1.56
C SER A 152 9.63 12.42 -0.27
N ASN A 153 8.74 13.41 -0.15
CA ASN A 153 8.51 14.19 1.07
C ASN A 153 7.60 13.46 2.07
N MET A 154 7.52 12.13 1.99
CA MET A 154 6.73 11.31 2.91
C MET A 154 7.63 10.74 4.00
N ILE A 155 7.08 10.59 5.19
CA ILE A 155 7.73 9.86 6.27
C ILE A 155 7.45 8.37 6.08
N ALA A 156 8.48 7.54 6.24
CA ALA A 156 8.37 6.10 6.18
C ALA A 156 8.87 5.48 7.49
N LYS A 157 7.95 4.96 8.29
CA LYS A 157 8.27 4.18 9.51
C LYS A 157 8.32 2.70 9.14
N ARG A 158 9.46 2.04 9.37
CA ARG A 158 9.59 0.60 9.17
C ARG A 158 8.76 -0.16 10.22
N LEU A 159 7.93 -1.09 9.75
CA LEU A 159 7.06 -1.90 10.61
C LEU A 159 7.61 -3.30 10.82
N SER A 160 8.16 -3.92 9.76
CA SER A 160 8.64 -5.30 9.80
C SER A 160 9.54 -5.59 8.61
N ASP A 161 10.27 -6.71 8.68
CA ASP A 161 10.97 -7.30 7.54
C ASP A 161 9.99 -7.95 6.57
N CYS A 162 10.41 -8.01 5.31
CA CYS A 162 9.69 -8.71 4.25
C CYS A 162 10.70 -9.43 3.37
N GLN A 163 10.87 -10.73 3.58
CA GLN A 163 11.71 -11.58 2.76
C GLN A 163 10.92 -12.09 1.56
N SER A 164 11.65 -12.38 0.49
CA SER A 164 11.12 -13.09 -0.68
C SER A 164 11.97 -14.32 -0.96
N VAL A 165 11.35 -15.34 -1.52
CA VAL A 165 12.04 -16.54 -1.98
C VAL A 165 11.63 -16.87 -3.41
N LEU A 166 12.53 -17.54 -4.14
CA LEU A 166 12.14 -18.24 -5.34
C LEU A 166 11.60 -19.60 -4.97
N CYS A 167 10.45 -19.97 -5.54
CA CYS A 167 9.82 -21.25 -5.27
C CYS A 167 9.04 -21.78 -6.47
N ALA A 168 8.80 -23.07 -6.47
CA ALA A 168 7.93 -23.75 -7.41
C ALA A 168 7.28 -24.95 -6.70
N SER A 169 6.23 -25.53 -7.31
CA SER A 169 5.67 -26.79 -6.80
C SER A 169 6.62 -27.95 -7.00
N PRO A 170 6.58 -28.99 -6.13
CA PRO A 170 7.35 -30.22 -6.33
C PRO A 170 7.10 -30.89 -7.67
N GLU A 171 5.86 -30.80 -8.16
CA GLU A 171 5.47 -31.34 -9.47
C GLU A 171 6.23 -30.66 -10.62
N TYR A 172 6.26 -29.32 -10.62
CA TYR A 172 7.03 -28.58 -11.63
C TYR A 172 8.51 -28.94 -11.61
N LEU A 173 9.10 -29.02 -10.41
CA LEU A 173 10.52 -29.34 -10.25
C LEU A 173 10.84 -30.78 -10.69
N ALA A 174 9.92 -31.73 -10.49
CA ALA A 174 10.09 -33.10 -10.96
C ALA A 174 10.08 -33.20 -12.50
N GLN A 175 9.30 -32.36 -13.17
CA GLN A 175 9.19 -32.33 -14.64
C GLN A 175 10.30 -31.53 -15.32
N SER A 176 10.65 -30.36 -14.74
CA SER A 176 11.50 -29.35 -15.39
C SER A 176 12.90 -29.26 -14.79
N GLY A 177 13.18 -30.02 -13.73
CA GLY A 177 14.42 -29.88 -12.95
C GLY A 177 14.39 -28.70 -11.97
N SER A 178 15.39 -28.65 -11.10
CA SER A 178 15.57 -27.54 -10.15
C SER A 178 16.74 -26.67 -10.59
N PRO A 179 16.58 -25.35 -10.73
CA PRO A 179 17.69 -24.48 -11.04
C PRO A 179 18.69 -24.43 -9.88
N GLU A 180 19.97 -24.50 -10.16
CA GLU A 180 21.05 -24.39 -9.18
C GLU A 180 21.76 -23.05 -9.22
N HIS A 181 21.76 -22.40 -10.38
CA HIS A 181 22.41 -21.09 -10.62
C HIS A 181 21.40 -20.09 -11.23
N PRO A 182 21.51 -18.77 -10.95
CA PRO A 182 20.59 -17.76 -11.52
C PRO A 182 20.46 -17.82 -13.04
N THR A 183 21.51 -18.19 -13.77
CA THR A 183 21.46 -18.33 -15.23
C THR A 183 20.56 -19.44 -15.73
N ASP A 184 20.25 -20.44 -14.87
CA ASP A 184 19.43 -21.58 -15.25
C ASP A 184 17.96 -21.18 -15.42
N LEU A 185 17.56 -20.06 -14.81
CA LEU A 185 16.23 -19.49 -14.94
C LEU A 185 15.82 -19.18 -16.40
N ARG A 186 16.78 -19.03 -17.32
CA ARG A 186 16.50 -18.88 -18.76
C ARG A 186 15.85 -20.13 -19.38
N HIS A 187 15.98 -21.29 -18.73
CA HIS A 187 15.43 -22.57 -19.18
C HIS A 187 14.13 -22.93 -18.45
N HIS A 188 13.67 -22.08 -17.54
CA HIS A 188 12.46 -22.27 -16.77
C HIS A 188 11.38 -21.25 -17.15
N ASN A 189 10.11 -21.67 -16.99
CA ASN A 189 8.99 -20.75 -17.08
C ASN A 189 8.92 -19.93 -15.78
N CYS A 190 9.20 -18.64 -15.84
CA CYS A 190 9.15 -17.73 -14.68
C CYS A 190 7.82 -16.97 -14.65
N LEU A 191 7.15 -16.97 -13.49
CA LEU A 191 5.87 -16.30 -13.30
C LEU A 191 6.15 -14.87 -12.84
N LEU A 192 5.70 -13.87 -13.62
CA LEU A 192 6.14 -12.50 -13.48
C LEU A 192 5.09 -11.62 -12.81
N TYR A 193 5.55 -10.79 -11.84
CA TYR A 193 4.72 -9.77 -11.21
C TYR A 193 4.94 -8.42 -11.91
N SER A 194 3.87 -7.83 -12.48
CA SER A 194 3.97 -6.64 -13.34
C SER A 194 4.37 -5.37 -12.59
N TYR A 195 4.12 -5.27 -11.28
CA TYR A 195 4.51 -4.11 -10.45
C TYR A 195 5.86 -4.28 -9.75
N PHE A 196 6.67 -5.24 -10.19
CA PHE A 196 8.00 -5.41 -9.61
C PHE A 196 8.91 -4.22 -9.91
N ARG A 197 9.29 -3.48 -8.88
CA ARG A 197 10.03 -2.21 -9.02
C ARG A 197 11.53 -2.35 -9.29
N GLY A 198 12.06 -3.54 -9.21
CA GLY A 198 13.43 -3.85 -9.59
C GLY A 198 13.71 -3.82 -11.09
N GLY A 199 12.73 -3.39 -11.91
CA GLY A 199 12.77 -3.56 -13.35
C GLY A 199 12.45 -5.01 -13.73
N GLN A 200 12.76 -5.40 -14.97
CA GLN A 200 12.52 -6.78 -15.43
C GLN A 200 13.55 -7.79 -14.89
N ALA A 201 14.62 -7.34 -14.21
CA ALA A 201 15.69 -8.20 -13.74
C ALA A 201 15.49 -8.64 -12.29
N TRP A 202 15.58 -9.95 -12.05
CA TRP A 202 15.72 -10.49 -10.70
C TRP A 202 17.17 -10.40 -10.27
N THR A 203 17.41 -9.86 -9.08
CA THR A 203 18.75 -9.67 -8.53
C THR A 203 18.98 -10.69 -7.41
N PHE A 204 20.13 -11.34 -7.45
CA PHE A 204 20.55 -12.34 -6.47
C PHE A 204 21.90 -11.97 -5.90
N HIS A 205 22.10 -12.27 -4.63
CA HIS A 205 23.38 -12.07 -3.94
C HIS A 205 23.87 -13.40 -3.38
N GLN A 206 25.15 -13.67 -3.60
CA GLN A 206 25.82 -14.81 -2.97
C GLN A 206 27.23 -14.36 -2.56
N ARG A 207 27.49 -14.31 -1.25
CA ARG A 207 28.68 -13.66 -0.69
C ARG A 207 28.81 -12.23 -1.24
N ASP A 208 29.95 -11.87 -1.83
CA ASP A 208 30.24 -10.54 -2.39
C ASP A 208 29.85 -10.40 -3.87
N LYS A 209 29.15 -11.40 -4.44
CA LYS A 209 28.78 -11.41 -5.85
C LYS A 209 27.29 -11.09 -6.02
N GLU A 210 27.02 -10.22 -6.98
CA GLU A 210 25.66 -9.91 -7.46
C GLU A 210 25.46 -10.56 -8.83
N TYR A 211 24.27 -11.17 -9.01
CA TYR A 211 23.83 -11.75 -10.27
C TYR A 211 22.51 -11.11 -10.66
N LYS A 212 22.41 -10.68 -11.92
CA LYS A 212 21.18 -10.13 -12.48
C LYS A 212 20.72 -11.00 -13.64
N VAL A 213 19.48 -11.43 -13.58
CA VAL A 213 18.84 -12.25 -14.61
C VAL A 213 17.50 -11.63 -14.99
N VAL A 214 17.28 -11.47 -16.29
CA VAL A 214 15.96 -11.12 -16.81
C VAL A 214 15.18 -12.42 -17.04
N PRO A 215 14.25 -12.77 -16.14
CA PRO A 215 13.47 -14.00 -16.25
C PRO A 215 12.53 -13.90 -17.45
N LYS A 216 12.23 -15.04 -18.05
CA LYS A 216 11.25 -15.16 -19.13
C LYS A 216 10.14 -16.12 -18.71
N GLY A 217 8.92 -15.83 -19.14
CA GLY A 217 7.78 -16.68 -18.86
C GLY A 217 6.57 -16.27 -19.67
N ASN A 218 5.56 -17.11 -19.62
CA ASN A 218 4.33 -16.95 -20.40
C ASN A 218 3.15 -16.38 -19.57
N LEU A 219 3.41 -16.05 -18.29
CA LEU A 219 2.40 -15.48 -17.38
C LEU A 219 2.94 -14.23 -16.70
N ILE A 220 2.19 -13.14 -16.83
CA ILE A 220 2.43 -11.88 -16.14
C ILE A 220 1.14 -11.48 -15.45
N MET A 221 1.19 -11.22 -14.16
CA MET A 221 0.03 -10.76 -13.38
C MET A 221 0.41 -9.56 -12.50
N ASN A 222 -0.56 -8.71 -12.23
CA ASN A 222 -0.44 -7.59 -11.28
C ASN A 222 -0.91 -7.94 -9.86
N ASN A 223 -1.23 -9.21 -9.60
CA ASN A 223 -1.64 -9.68 -8.29
C ASN A 223 -0.84 -10.93 -7.90
N SER A 224 -0.22 -10.87 -6.73
CA SER A 224 0.66 -11.95 -6.25
C SER A 224 -0.11 -13.23 -5.84
N GLU A 225 -1.42 -13.14 -5.50
CA GLU A 225 -2.23 -14.34 -5.23
C GLU A 225 -2.41 -15.19 -6.49
N GLY A 226 -2.63 -14.54 -7.64
CA GLY A 226 -2.70 -15.24 -8.92
C GLY A 226 -1.39 -15.93 -9.28
N ILE A 227 -0.24 -15.26 -9.03
CA ILE A 227 1.09 -15.86 -9.24
C ILE A 227 1.31 -17.03 -8.29
N ARG A 228 0.95 -16.88 -7.01
CA ARG A 228 1.03 -17.96 -6.01
C ARG A 228 0.21 -19.17 -6.47
N ARG A 229 -1.02 -18.95 -6.94
CA ARG A 229 -1.88 -20.03 -7.44
C ARG A 229 -1.25 -20.74 -8.62
N ALA A 230 -0.75 -20.01 -9.61
CA ALA A 230 -0.08 -20.58 -10.78
C ALA A 230 1.18 -21.39 -10.40
N ALA A 231 1.95 -20.95 -9.40
CA ALA A 231 3.10 -21.67 -8.89
C ALA A 231 2.69 -22.99 -8.20
N LEU A 232 1.61 -22.97 -7.40
CA LEU A 232 1.05 -24.17 -6.74
C LEU A 232 0.52 -25.17 -7.78
N ASP A 233 -0.07 -24.69 -8.86
CA ASP A 233 -0.60 -25.54 -9.95
C ASP A 233 0.49 -26.01 -10.93
N GLY A 234 1.78 -25.84 -10.59
CA GLY A 234 2.88 -26.40 -11.37
C GLY A 234 3.23 -25.66 -12.66
N LEU A 235 2.82 -24.39 -12.81
CA LEU A 235 3.06 -23.66 -14.05
C LEU A 235 4.51 -23.17 -14.20
N GLY A 236 5.23 -22.91 -13.10
CA GLY A 236 6.58 -22.36 -13.17
C GLY A 236 7.17 -21.93 -11.84
N ILE A 237 8.28 -21.18 -11.95
CA ILE A 237 9.02 -20.63 -10.81
C ILE A 237 8.52 -19.19 -10.54
N ALA A 238 8.22 -18.89 -9.28
CA ALA A 238 7.80 -17.56 -8.85
C ALA A 238 8.76 -16.98 -7.80
N GLN A 239 8.94 -15.67 -7.84
CA GLN A 239 9.48 -14.90 -6.72
C GLN A 239 8.33 -14.39 -5.88
N LEU A 240 8.17 -14.89 -4.67
CA LEU A 240 7.05 -14.56 -3.80
C LEU A 240 7.54 -14.16 -2.39
N PRO A 241 6.87 -13.18 -1.75
CA PRO A 241 7.19 -12.81 -0.38
C PRO A 241 6.73 -13.88 0.61
N THR A 242 7.53 -14.09 1.66
CA THR A 242 7.29 -15.12 2.68
C THR A 242 5.98 -14.94 3.42
N PHE A 243 5.55 -13.71 3.65
CA PHE A 243 4.25 -13.44 4.28
C PHE A 243 3.07 -14.10 3.53
N MET A 244 3.22 -14.32 2.24
CA MET A 244 2.18 -14.92 1.40
C MET A 244 2.22 -16.44 1.40
N ILE A 245 3.42 -17.02 1.39
CA ILE A 245 3.63 -18.44 1.08
C ILE A 245 4.23 -19.25 2.24
N SER A 246 4.42 -18.66 3.43
CA SER A 246 5.00 -19.38 4.58
C SER A 246 4.29 -20.69 4.88
N LYS A 247 2.95 -20.70 4.83
CA LYS A 247 2.15 -21.93 5.02
C LYS A 247 2.36 -22.95 3.91
N ASP A 248 2.50 -22.51 2.65
CA ASP A 248 2.72 -23.40 1.52
C ASP A 248 4.11 -24.04 1.59
N LEU A 249 5.12 -23.26 2.00
CA LEU A 249 6.48 -23.77 2.22
C LEU A 249 6.52 -24.78 3.36
N THR A 250 5.85 -24.48 4.49
CA THR A 250 5.79 -25.38 5.64
C THR A 250 5.03 -26.68 5.31
N ALA A 251 3.98 -26.59 4.49
CA ALA A 251 3.20 -27.75 4.04
C ALA A 251 3.87 -28.52 2.90
N GLY A 252 5.01 -28.06 2.37
CA GLY A 252 5.70 -28.71 1.23
C GLY A 252 4.96 -28.56 -0.10
N LEU A 253 3.96 -27.69 -0.18
CA LEU A 253 3.23 -27.40 -1.42
C LEU A 253 4.05 -26.55 -2.39
N LEU A 254 4.94 -25.73 -1.85
CA LEU A 254 5.98 -25.01 -2.58
C LEU A 254 7.34 -25.36 -2.01
N THR A 255 8.32 -25.52 -2.88
CA THR A 255 9.71 -25.81 -2.53
C THR A 255 10.58 -24.61 -2.90
N PRO A 256 11.37 -24.07 -1.96
CA PRO A 256 12.34 -23.02 -2.29
C PRO A 256 13.41 -23.56 -3.23
N VAL A 257 13.79 -22.78 -4.23
CA VAL A 257 14.88 -23.09 -5.15
C VAL A 257 16.01 -22.09 -4.98
N MET A 258 17.23 -22.48 -5.33
CA MET A 258 18.43 -21.65 -5.25
C MET A 258 18.64 -20.99 -3.87
N SER A 259 18.40 -21.69 -2.78
CA SER A 259 18.48 -21.16 -1.39
C SER A 259 19.86 -20.61 -0.99
N ARG A 260 20.90 -20.88 -1.78
CA ARG A 260 22.25 -20.29 -1.60
C ARG A 260 22.35 -18.85 -2.11
N TYR A 261 21.36 -18.40 -2.90
CA TYR A 261 21.28 -17.09 -3.48
C TYR A 261 20.20 -16.28 -2.77
N HIS A 262 20.58 -15.13 -2.22
CA HIS A 262 19.66 -14.29 -1.47
C HIS A 262 19.05 -13.22 -2.39
N LEU A 263 17.76 -13.06 -2.31
CA LEU A 263 17.06 -11.95 -2.92
C LEU A 263 17.26 -10.68 -2.07
N PRO A 264 17.14 -9.47 -2.65
CA PRO A 264 17.21 -8.24 -1.88
C PRO A 264 16.19 -8.24 -0.74
N ASN A 265 16.64 -7.84 0.45
CA ASN A 265 15.74 -7.68 1.58
C ASN A 265 14.84 -6.46 1.35
N HIS A 266 13.59 -6.66 1.64
CA HIS A 266 12.57 -5.62 1.67
C HIS A 266 12.03 -5.44 3.09
N ALA A 267 11.28 -4.37 3.30
CA ALA A 267 10.56 -4.18 4.54
C ALA A 267 9.14 -3.71 4.26
N VAL A 268 8.28 -3.88 5.26
CA VAL A 268 6.95 -3.29 5.32
C VAL A 268 7.08 -1.94 6.01
N TYR A 269 6.52 -0.92 5.39
CA TYR A 269 6.55 0.46 5.89
C TYR A 269 5.15 1.01 6.08
N ALA A 270 4.99 1.80 7.11
CA ALA A 270 3.92 2.78 7.22
C ALA A 270 4.42 4.09 6.59
N VAL A 271 3.76 4.56 5.54
CA VAL A 271 4.11 5.77 4.80
C VAL A 271 3.00 6.79 4.99
N TYR A 272 3.34 7.99 5.40
CA TYR A 272 2.39 9.06 5.65
C TYR A 272 3.01 10.42 5.31
N PRO A 273 2.18 11.46 5.03
CA PRO A 273 2.69 12.78 4.73
C PRO A 273 3.54 13.34 5.88
N ASP A 274 4.66 14.01 5.53
CA ASP A 274 5.42 14.78 6.51
C ASP A 274 4.56 15.96 6.99
N ARG A 275 4.19 15.92 8.25
CA ARG A 275 3.35 16.90 8.91
C ARG A 275 4.00 17.30 10.22
N GLN A 276 3.87 18.54 10.60
CA GLN A 276 4.39 19.06 11.88
C GLN A 276 3.87 18.24 13.09
N TYR A 277 2.65 17.67 12.94
CA TYR A 277 2.04 16.78 13.94
C TYR A 277 1.42 15.57 13.25
N LEU A 278 1.92 14.38 13.60
CA LEU A 278 1.29 13.11 13.20
C LEU A 278 -0.02 12.94 13.96
N PRO A 279 -1.20 12.83 13.29
CA PRO A 279 -2.47 12.61 13.96
C PRO A 279 -2.43 11.38 14.90
N HIS A 280 -3.00 11.51 16.08
CA HIS A 280 -2.99 10.46 17.10
C HIS A 280 -3.57 9.14 16.57
N LYS A 281 -4.69 9.21 15.84
CA LYS A 281 -5.31 8.04 15.19
C LYS A 281 -4.33 7.26 14.29
N VAL A 282 -3.47 7.97 13.55
CA VAL A 282 -2.46 7.36 12.67
C VAL A 282 -1.38 6.69 13.49
N ARG A 283 -0.88 7.37 14.53
CA ARG A 283 0.12 6.80 15.46
C ARG A 283 -0.39 5.54 16.12
N LEU A 284 -1.59 5.59 16.69
CA LEU A 284 -2.21 4.43 17.35
C LEU A 284 -2.34 3.23 16.41
N PHE A 285 -2.79 3.46 15.17
CA PHE A 285 -2.89 2.39 14.18
C PHE A 285 -1.53 1.80 13.84
N ILE A 286 -0.52 2.64 13.62
CA ILE A 286 0.85 2.19 13.32
C ILE A 286 1.41 1.34 14.47
N ASP A 287 1.28 1.81 15.71
CA ASP A 287 1.81 1.11 16.89
C ASP A 287 1.04 -0.20 17.14
N PHE A 288 -0.28 -0.19 16.94
CA PHE A 288 -1.11 -1.38 17.05
C PHE A 288 -0.70 -2.45 16.02
N ILE A 289 -0.59 -2.10 14.74
CA ILE A 289 -0.22 -3.06 13.69
C ILE A 289 1.23 -3.53 13.84
N GLN A 290 2.16 -2.65 14.23
CA GLN A 290 3.55 -3.02 14.48
C GLN A 290 3.66 -4.07 15.60
N ALA A 291 2.89 -3.92 16.67
CA ALA A 291 2.83 -4.90 17.76
C ALA A 291 2.30 -6.27 17.29
N LYS A 292 1.39 -6.31 16.29
CA LYS A 292 0.86 -7.58 15.73
C LYS A 292 1.85 -8.32 14.86
N PHE A 293 2.84 -7.66 14.28
CA PHE A 293 3.79 -8.29 13.37
C PHE A 293 4.90 -9.09 14.06
N GLY A 294 5.13 -8.91 15.35
CA GLY A 294 6.02 -9.76 16.13
C GLY A 294 7.48 -9.31 16.23
N GLY A 295 7.74 -8.00 16.35
CA GLY A 295 9.06 -7.46 16.67
C GLY A 295 10.12 -7.70 15.59
N ASP A 296 11.31 -8.20 15.98
CA ASP A 296 12.48 -8.34 15.09
C ASP A 296 12.28 -9.40 13.99
N ALA A 297 11.45 -10.42 14.23
CA ALA A 297 11.11 -11.41 13.23
C ALA A 297 9.58 -11.49 13.09
N PRO A 298 9.03 -11.20 11.88
CA PRO A 298 7.60 -11.25 11.68
C PRO A 298 7.06 -12.67 11.88
N TYR A 299 5.85 -12.76 12.46
CA TYR A 299 5.25 -14.04 12.80
C TYR A 299 5.13 -15.01 11.61
N TRP A 300 5.00 -14.51 10.39
CA TRP A 300 4.95 -15.34 9.18
C TRP A 300 6.27 -16.01 8.82
N ASP A 301 7.41 -15.52 9.32
CA ASP A 301 8.73 -16.10 9.09
C ASP A 301 9.18 -17.04 10.21
N GLN A 302 8.52 -17.03 11.38
CA GLN A 302 8.91 -17.85 12.53
C GLN A 302 8.90 -19.35 12.23
N ALA A 303 7.88 -19.84 11.51
CA ALA A 303 7.80 -21.24 11.10
C ALA A 303 8.93 -21.64 10.13
N LEU A 304 9.38 -20.72 9.28
CA LEU A 304 10.47 -20.96 8.32
C LEU A 304 11.84 -21.01 9.00
N GLN A 305 12.02 -20.29 10.11
CA GLN A 305 13.25 -20.32 10.89
C GLN A 305 13.44 -21.65 11.63
N GLN A 306 12.34 -22.28 12.06
CA GLN A 306 12.37 -23.58 12.74
C GLN A 306 12.72 -24.74 11.81
N THR A 307 12.53 -24.59 10.50
CA THR A 307 12.85 -25.62 9.48
C THR A 307 14.24 -25.47 8.88
N LYS A 308 15.00 -24.41 9.22
CA LYS A 308 16.41 -24.30 8.81
C LYS A 308 17.25 -25.28 9.67
N PRO A 309 18.06 -26.15 9.04
CA PRO A 309 19.03 -26.95 9.81
C PRO A 309 19.96 -26.01 10.58
N PRO A 310 20.41 -26.37 11.80
CA PRO A 310 21.33 -25.55 12.57
C PRO A 310 22.55 -25.22 11.70
N ALA A 311 22.93 -23.94 11.68
CA ALA A 311 24.13 -23.51 10.98
C ALA A 311 25.29 -24.40 11.46
N SER A 312 25.93 -25.14 10.52
CA SER A 312 27.12 -25.95 10.83
C SER A 312 28.14 -25.00 11.47
N VAL A 313 28.40 -25.29 12.74
CA VAL A 313 29.50 -24.67 13.50
C VAL A 313 30.77 -25.07 12.73
N HIS A 314 31.33 -24.08 12.00
CA HIS A 314 32.68 -24.25 11.49
C HIS A 314 33.60 -24.37 12.70
N GLU A 315 34.00 -25.59 12.98
CA GLU A 315 35.13 -25.91 13.82
C GLU A 315 36.31 -25.01 13.42
N LYS A 316 36.69 -24.16 14.39
CA LYS A 316 38.03 -23.60 14.43
C LYS A 316 38.95 -24.81 14.72
N SER A 317 39.60 -25.29 13.70
CA SER A 317 40.76 -26.18 13.84
C SER A 317 42.02 -25.37 13.63
N CYS A 318 42.88 -25.51 14.59
CA CYS A 318 44.24 -25.00 14.80
C CYS A 318 45.04 -24.56 13.57
#